data_e0663077573ce2a418814fb3719b2571
#
_entry.id   e0663077573ce2a418814fb3719b2571
#
_cell.length_a   1.000
_cell.length_b   1.000
_cell.length_c   1.000
_cell.angle_alpha   90.00
_cell.angle_beta   90.00
_cell.angle_gamma   90.00
#
_symmetry.space_group_name_H-M   'P 1'
#
loop_
_entity.id
_entity.type
_entity.pdbx_description
1 polymer ?
#
loop_
_entity_poly.entity_id
_entity_poly.type
_entity_poly.pdbx_seq_one_letter_code
_entity_poly.pdbx_strand_id
1 'polypeptide(L)'
;MSNQEKMPFVEALESYKEQHFVPFHTPGHKIGVEAPQLLKDWMGPALPYDLGVMYALDDLHEPEGGLKEAQDLTAELYGADHCWFSINGTTALIEAMIMGTVGPDETIIIPREAHRSVISGLVLSGAKPVYMDCQFDDRWGIPIGVSVEDAIKTMDAHPEAKAILLVYPNYYGVGVDIVKIVKEAHKRGMVVLVDEAHGPHLPFSENLPVEAIAAGADLVAQSTHKSVGSLTQTSWLLGQGDKINQRRITQMHQMLQSTSPNYIFLASLDMARHQLATEGKALISRTVELSLYLRHELNKISGITTMEYIDIQERVVNYDCTKVLIDAKALGLTGIEFERMLREYRIEVELVQAHHVLVLITIGDTKESITFLIQAVQAISDTILHTSKVANSNVVENTENLSKDSSLLPKPIVRVTPRNAMYANREQVPLRDALHRIAGETIAYYPPGIPCVAVGEEISSSVLQYIENRKALGYVPNGADDMTLETIWVLQE
;
A
#
# COMPACT_ATOMS: atom_id res chain seq x y z
N MET A 1 -4.64 -30.06 15.39
CA MET A 1 -5.27 -29.18 14.39
C MET A 1 -5.59 -27.89 15.14
N SER A 2 -5.13 -26.75 14.65
CA SER A 2 -5.50 -25.48 15.23
C SER A 2 -7.00 -25.25 15.07
N ASN A 3 -7.57 -24.55 16.01
CA ASN A 3 -8.99 -24.22 15.94
C ASN A 3 -9.13 -22.80 15.35
N GLN A 4 -9.09 -22.70 14.06
CA GLN A 4 -9.26 -21.43 13.32
C GLN A 4 -10.66 -20.80 13.54
N GLU A 5 -11.61 -21.52 14.11
CA GLU A 5 -12.94 -21.01 14.46
C GLU A 5 -12.95 -20.14 15.73
N LYS A 6 -11.88 -20.17 16.53
CA LYS A 6 -11.75 -19.31 17.71
C LYS A 6 -11.41 -17.87 17.34
N MET A 7 -11.81 -16.95 18.21
CA MET A 7 -11.37 -15.54 18.22
C MET A 7 -10.76 -15.23 19.59
N PRO A 8 -9.54 -15.73 19.89
CA PRO A 8 -9.05 -15.78 21.27
C PRO A 8 -8.87 -14.40 21.92
N PHE A 9 -8.50 -13.37 21.15
CA PHE A 9 -8.40 -12.02 21.71
C PHE A 9 -9.79 -11.39 21.92
N VAL A 10 -10.72 -11.62 21.01
CA VAL A 10 -12.13 -11.18 21.17
C VAL A 10 -12.78 -11.90 22.33
N GLU A 11 -12.58 -13.20 22.48
CA GLU A 11 -13.10 -14.00 23.59
C GLU A 11 -12.57 -13.49 24.94
N ALA A 12 -11.29 -13.08 25.01
CA ALA A 12 -10.71 -12.48 26.20
C ALA A 12 -11.37 -11.14 26.55
N LEU A 13 -11.65 -10.28 25.55
CA LEU A 13 -12.34 -9.02 25.74
C LEU A 13 -13.79 -9.19 26.21
N GLU A 14 -14.53 -10.14 25.62
CA GLU A 14 -15.90 -10.46 26.05
C GLU A 14 -15.91 -10.99 27.49
N SER A 15 -15.00 -11.92 27.82
CA SER A 15 -14.86 -12.45 29.17
C SER A 15 -14.54 -11.36 30.21
N TYR A 16 -13.67 -10.40 29.85
CA TYR A 16 -13.36 -9.26 30.72
C TYR A 16 -14.61 -8.39 30.96
N LYS A 17 -15.38 -8.09 29.93
CA LYS A 17 -16.60 -7.30 30.01
C LYS A 17 -17.66 -7.96 30.89
N GLU A 18 -17.82 -9.29 30.81
CA GLU A 18 -18.77 -10.05 31.61
C GLU A 18 -18.48 -10.01 33.13
N GLN A 19 -17.24 -9.73 33.52
CA GLN A 19 -16.83 -9.62 34.92
C GLN A 19 -17.29 -8.32 35.60
N HIS A 20 -17.78 -7.33 34.82
CA HIS A 20 -18.34 -6.08 35.33
C HIS A 20 -17.43 -5.32 36.29
N PHE A 21 -16.12 -5.25 36.01
CA PHE A 21 -15.18 -4.50 36.84
C PHE A 21 -15.56 -3.02 36.96
N VAL A 22 -15.38 -2.44 38.16
CA VAL A 22 -15.47 -1.00 38.33
C VAL A 22 -14.14 -0.35 37.88
N PRO A 23 -14.11 0.49 36.81
CA PRO A 23 -12.87 0.91 36.20
C PRO A 23 -12.23 2.09 36.94
N PHE A 24 -11.16 1.84 37.70
CA PHE A 24 -10.28 2.89 38.24
C PHE A 24 -9.01 3.11 37.40
N HIS A 25 -9.02 2.60 36.18
CA HIS A 25 -7.93 2.69 35.19
C HIS A 25 -8.29 3.61 34.00
N THR A 26 -7.34 3.87 33.11
CA THR A 26 -7.55 4.50 31.81
C THR A 26 -8.28 3.50 30.86
N PRO A 27 -8.99 4.00 29.83
CA PRO A 27 -9.22 5.40 29.46
C PRO A 27 -10.13 6.18 30.41
N GLY A 28 -10.01 7.54 30.35
CA GLY A 28 -10.72 8.45 31.27
C GLY A 28 -12.25 8.40 31.18
N HIS A 29 -12.82 7.95 30.06
CA HIS A 29 -14.27 7.79 29.88
C HIS A 29 -14.88 6.58 30.62
N LYS A 30 -14.05 5.77 31.30
CA LYS A 30 -14.52 4.67 32.18
C LYS A 30 -15.52 3.75 31.49
N ILE A 31 -15.06 3.02 30.48
CA ILE A 31 -15.90 2.07 29.70
C ILE A 31 -17.09 2.80 29.02
N GLY A 32 -16.90 4.07 28.65
CA GLY A 32 -17.91 4.88 27.99
C GLY A 32 -18.88 5.61 28.91
N VAL A 33 -18.81 5.46 30.25
CA VAL A 33 -19.76 6.11 31.19
C VAL A 33 -19.78 7.63 31.00
N GLU A 34 -18.63 8.29 30.98
CA GLU A 34 -18.48 9.73 30.83
C GLU A 34 -17.86 10.13 29.47
N ALA A 35 -18.10 9.34 28.42
CA ALA A 35 -17.74 9.73 27.07
C ALA A 35 -18.69 10.82 26.55
N PRO A 36 -18.22 11.71 25.62
CA PRO A 36 -19.10 12.66 24.94
C PRO A 36 -20.27 11.92 24.24
N GLN A 37 -21.48 12.48 24.30
CA GLN A 37 -22.68 11.81 23.77
C GLN A 37 -22.53 11.40 22.31
N LEU A 38 -22.00 12.29 21.46
CA LEU A 38 -21.76 11.97 20.05
C LEU A 38 -20.80 10.79 19.84
N LEU A 39 -19.77 10.66 20.70
CA LEU A 39 -18.87 9.50 20.65
C LEU A 39 -19.59 8.21 21.05
N LYS A 40 -20.47 8.27 22.08
CA LYS A 40 -21.33 7.13 22.46
C LYS A 40 -22.25 6.72 21.31
N ASP A 41 -22.84 7.70 20.62
CA ASP A 41 -23.76 7.43 19.51
C ASP A 41 -23.02 6.79 18.32
N TRP A 42 -21.79 7.23 18.02
CA TRP A 42 -20.99 6.68 16.92
C TRP A 42 -20.42 5.32 17.22
N MET A 43 -19.84 5.14 18.41
CA MET A 43 -19.19 3.88 18.78
C MET A 43 -20.20 2.81 19.22
N GLY A 44 -21.35 3.23 19.75
CA GLY A 44 -22.39 2.33 20.18
C GLY A 44 -21.87 1.21 21.09
N PRO A 45 -22.17 -0.07 20.79
CA PRO A 45 -21.75 -1.22 21.61
C PRO A 45 -20.24 -1.48 21.59
N ALA A 46 -19.47 -0.84 20.70
CA ALA A 46 -18.02 -1.01 20.63
C ALA A 46 -17.27 -0.21 21.71
N LEU A 47 -17.84 0.91 22.19
CA LEU A 47 -17.17 1.79 23.14
C LEU A 47 -16.71 1.11 24.45
N PRO A 48 -17.42 0.14 25.05
CA PRO A 48 -16.96 -0.59 26.21
C PRO A 48 -15.69 -1.43 26.01
N TYR A 49 -15.28 -1.69 24.76
CA TYR A 49 -14.05 -2.40 24.42
C TYR A 49 -12.86 -1.48 24.18
N ASP A 50 -13.05 -0.15 24.25
CA ASP A 50 -11.93 0.79 24.28
C ASP A 50 -11.29 0.74 25.68
N LEU A 51 -10.40 -0.21 25.84
CA LEU A 51 -9.71 -0.57 27.09
C LEU A 51 -8.21 -0.31 26.93
N GLY A 52 -7.53 -0.17 28.04
CA GLY A 52 -6.06 -0.15 28.07
C GLY A 52 -5.48 -1.52 28.41
N VAL A 53 -4.15 -1.60 28.51
CA VAL A 53 -3.45 -2.79 28.95
C VAL A 53 -3.82 -3.09 30.40
N MET A 54 -4.39 -4.29 30.64
CA MET A 54 -4.84 -4.78 31.93
C MET A 54 -4.23 -6.15 32.22
N TYR A 55 -4.09 -6.49 33.50
CA TYR A 55 -3.59 -7.81 33.93
C TYR A 55 -4.39 -8.98 33.31
N ALA A 56 -5.69 -8.80 33.15
CA ALA A 56 -6.58 -9.82 32.59
C ALA A 56 -6.64 -9.81 31.04
N LEU A 57 -5.98 -8.84 30.41
CA LEU A 57 -5.93 -8.66 28.96
C LEU A 57 -4.47 -8.62 28.52
N ASP A 58 -4.22 -9.05 27.30
CA ASP A 58 -2.89 -9.19 26.76
C ASP A 58 -2.25 -7.84 26.36
N ASP A 59 -0.93 -7.77 26.31
CA ASP A 59 -0.17 -6.60 25.88
C ASP A 59 0.39 -6.82 24.46
N LEU A 60 0.19 -5.83 23.56
CA LEU A 60 0.76 -5.88 22.21
C LEU A 60 2.29 -5.94 22.21
N HIS A 61 2.94 -5.38 23.22
CA HIS A 61 4.40 -5.38 23.35
C HIS A 61 4.97 -6.71 23.86
N GLU A 62 4.22 -7.44 24.67
CA GLU A 62 4.59 -8.74 25.26
C GLU A 62 3.38 -9.70 25.22
N PRO A 63 2.92 -10.11 24.03
CA PRO A 63 1.72 -10.93 23.92
C PRO A 63 1.99 -12.36 24.43
N GLU A 64 1.21 -12.80 25.42
CA GLU A 64 1.32 -14.12 26.06
C GLU A 64 -0.03 -14.86 26.11
N GLY A 65 -1.15 -14.14 25.95
CA GLY A 65 -2.53 -14.65 26.08
C GLY A 65 -3.28 -14.73 24.76
N GLY A 66 -4.51 -14.21 24.77
CA GLY A 66 -5.41 -14.25 23.62
C GLY A 66 -4.88 -13.53 22.38
N LEU A 67 -4.13 -12.44 22.55
CA LEU A 67 -3.50 -11.73 21.43
C LEU A 67 -2.39 -12.57 20.81
N LYS A 68 -1.58 -13.25 21.65
CA LYS A 68 -0.55 -14.17 21.15
C LYS A 68 -1.19 -15.32 20.37
N GLU A 69 -2.24 -15.95 20.89
CA GLU A 69 -2.96 -17.02 20.20
C GLU A 69 -3.56 -16.53 18.87
N ALA A 70 -4.11 -15.31 18.81
CA ALA A 70 -4.61 -14.72 17.59
C ALA A 70 -3.51 -14.50 16.54
N GLN A 71 -2.32 -14.04 16.96
CA GLN A 71 -1.15 -13.91 16.08
C GLN A 71 -0.67 -15.27 15.58
N ASP A 72 -0.62 -16.29 16.44
CA ASP A 72 -0.21 -17.64 16.07
C ASP A 72 -1.19 -18.28 15.06
N LEU A 73 -2.49 -18.11 15.28
CA LEU A 73 -3.52 -18.54 14.33
C LEU A 73 -3.41 -17.81 12.98
N THR A 74 -3.02 -16.53 12.99
CA THR A 74 -2.78 -15.77 11.76
C THR A 74 -1.56 -16.31 11.03
N ALA A 75 -0.45 -16.53 11.72
CA ALA A 75 0.75 -17.13 11.13
C ALA A 75 0.43 -18.49 10.49
N GLU A 76 -0.28 -19.36 11.19
CA GLU A 76 -0.69 -20.66 10.68
C GLU A 76 -1.61 -20.55 9.44
N LEU A 77 -2.56 -19.62 9.44
CA LEU A 77 -3.48 -19.40 8.30
C LEU A 77 -2.73 -19.07 7.01
N TYR A 78 -1.63 -18.32 7.12
CA TYR A 78 -0.78 -17.92 6.00
C TYR A 78 0.43 -18.84 5.76
N GLY A 79 0.63 -19.86 6.61
CA GLY A 79 1.79 -20.76 6.52
C GLY A 79 3.11 -20.11 6.92
N ALA A 80 3.07 -19.03 7.72
CA ALA A 80 4.22 -18.37 8.29
C ALA A 80 4.61 -18.96 9.66
N ASP A 81 5.84 -18.71 10.12
CA ASP A 81 6.30 -19.12 11.45
C ASP A 81 5.91 -18.10 12.54
N HIS A 82 5.78 -16.82 12.14
CA HIS A 82 5.53 -15.71 13.06
C HIS A 82 4.54 -14.71 12.47
N CYS A 83 3.78 -14.06 13.35
CA CYS A 83 2.94 -12.92 13.01
C CYS A 83 3.04 -11.84 14.10
N TRP A 84 3.10 -10.58 13.69
CA TRP A 84 3.01 -9.41 14.57
C TRP A 84 1.84 -8.53 14.12
N PHE A 85 0.88 -8.28 14.99
CA PHE A 85 -0.21 -7.34 14.73
C PHE A 85 0.27 -5.90 14.89
N SER A 86 -0.23 -5.01 14.06
CA SER A 86 0.06 -3.58 14.11
C SER A 86 -1.22 -2.76 14.03
N ILE A 87 -1.25 -1.72 14.86
CA ILE A 87 -2.29 -0.68 14.84
C ILE A 87 -1.76 0.67 14.32
N ASN A 88 -0.54 0.68 13.79
CA ASN A 88 0.09 1.85 13.17
C ASN A 88 0.30 1.67 11.66
N GLY A 89 -0.55 0.83 11.05
CA GLY A 89 -0.54 0.55 9.62
C GLY A 89 0.67 -0.26 9.17
N THR A 90 0.65 -0.61 7.91
CA THR A 90 1.79 -1.26 7.23
C THR A 90 3.00 -0.33 7.17
N THR A 91 2.82 0.98 7.29
CA THR A 91 3.93 1.94 7.42
C THR A 91 4.88 1.55 8.55
N ALA A 92 4.38 1.35 9.77
CA ALA A 92 5.20 0.94 10.91
C ALA A 92 5.81 -0.47 10.71
N LEU A 93 5.13 -1.37 10.02
CA LEU A 93 5.64 -2.71 9.75
C LEU A 93 6.76 -2.71 8.72
N ILE A 94 6.66 -1.90 7.66
CA ILE A 94 7.74 -1.71 6.68
C ILE A 94 8.96 -1.09 7.34
N GLU A 95 8.77 -0.08 8.17
CA GLU A 95 9.85 0.51 8.96
C GLU A 95 10.49 -0.52 9.90
N ALA A 96 9.68 -1.31 10.62
CA ALA A 96 10.16 -2.35 11.53
C ALA A 96 10.94 -3.46 10.81
N MET A 97 10.44 -3.96 9.68
CA MET A 97 11.14 -5.02 8.93
C MET A 97 12.47 -4.52 8.34
N ILE A 98 12.56 -3.27 7.87
CA ILE A 98 13.82 -2.67 7.41
C ILE A 98 14.79 -2.52 8.57
N MET A 99 14.38 -1.87 9.67
CA MET A 99 15.23 -1.66 10.87
C MET A 99 15.64 -2.99 11.52
N GLY A 100 14.80 -3.99 11.45
CA GLY A 100 15.03 -5.33 11.98
C GLY A 100 16.02 -6.14 11.14
N THR A 101 16.15 -5.80 9.86
CA THR A 101 16.99 -6.56 8.91
C THR A 101 18.32 -5.86 8.62
N VAL A 102 18.28 -4.54 8.38
CA VAL A 102 19.48 -3.74 8.04
C VAL A 102 19.70 -2.62 9.04
N GLY A 103 20.97 -2.30 9.27
CA GLY A 103 21.40 -1.24 10.18
C GLY A 103 22.18 -0.12 9.47
N PRO A 104 22.79 0.79 10.28
CA PRO A 104 23.59 1.88 9.74
C PRO A 104 24.66 1.36 8.80
N ASP A 105 24.81 2.03 7.65
CA ASP A 105 25.78 1.74 6.60
C ASP A 105 25.66 0.39 5.89
N GLU A 106 24.74 -0.48 6.28
CA GLU A 106 24.42 -1.69 5.55
C GLU A 106 23.57 -1.39 4.30
N THR A 107 23.77 -2.17 3.25
CA THR A 107 23.11 -1.97 1.95
C THR A 107 21.82 -2.78 1.87
N ILE A 108 20.78 -2.15 1.37
CA ILE A 108 19.50 -2.77 1.01
C ILE A 108 19.13 -2.41 -0.44
N ILE A 109 18.70 -3.41 -1.21
CA ILE A 109 18.19 -3.23 -2.57
C ILE A 109 16.68 -2.98 -2.52
N ILE A 110 16.21 -1.92 -3.16
CA ILE A 110 14.79 -1.52 -3.15
C ILE A 110 14.31 -1.13 -4.56
N PRO A 111 13.02 -1.32 -4.91
CA PRO A 111 12.49 -0.83 -6.16
C PRO A 111 12.22 0.69 -6.07
N ARG A 112 12.32 1.38 -7.20
CA ARG A 112 12.01 2.83 -7.24
C ARG A 112 10.53 3.11 -6.93
N GLU A 113 9.63 2.20 -7.26
CA GLU A 113 8.19 2.30 -7.01
C GLU A 113 7.79 2.06 -5.54
N ALA A 114 8.75 1.92 -4.64
CA ALA A 114 8.47 1.69 -3.22
C ALA A 114 7.69 2.85 -2.58
N HIS A 115 6.78 2.50 -1.68
CA HIS A 115 6.02 3.47 -0.91
C HIS A 115 6.95 4.32 -0.01
N ARG A 116 6.55 5.57 0.30
CA ARG A 116 7.31 6.50 1.14
C ARG A 116 7.76 5.93 2.50
N SER A 117 7.05 4.95 3.05
CA SER A 117 7.44 4.26 4.30
C SER A 117 8.79 3.55 4.19
N VAL A 118 9.19 3.12 3.00
CA VAL A 118 10.53 2.57 2.76
C VAL A 118 11.59 3.64 2.98
N ILE A 119 11.38 4.86 2.50
CA ILE A 119 12.29 5.98 2.75
C ILE A 119 12.36 6.32 4.25
N SER A 120 11.22 6.31 4.96
CA SER A 120 11.22 6.44 6.43
C SER A 120 12.04 5.34 7.10
N GLY A 121 11.87 4.09 6.68
CA GLY A 121 12.65 2.97 7.17
C GLY A 121 14.16 3.10 6.93
N LEU A 122 14.57 3.69 5.79
CA LEU A 122 15.97 4.00 5.49
C LEU A 122 16.52 5.10 6.41
N VAL A 123 15.72 6.14 6.65
CA VAL A 123 16.09 7.20 7.61
C VAL A 123 16.26 6.61 9.01
N LEU A 124 15.32 5.79 9.46
CA LEU A 124 15.32 5.19 10.79
C LEU A 124 16.44 4.14 10.96
N SER A 125 16.68 3.29 9.99
CA SER A 125 17.72 2.26 10.03
C SER A 125 19.14 2.82 9.79
N GLY A 126 19.26 3.89 8.99
CA GLY A 126 20.53 4.41 8.49
C GLY A 126 21.14 3.57 7.37
N ALA A 127 20.39 2.67 6.78
CA ALA A 127 20.82 1.84 5.67
C ALA A 127 21.07 2.63 4.39
N LYS A 128 21.89 2.08 3.51
CA LYS A 128 22.23 2.62 2.18
C LYS A 128 21.31 2.00 1.13
N PRO A 129 20.44 2.77 0.46
CA PRO A 129 19.63 2.23 -0.61
C PRO A 129 20.41 2.02 -1.89
N VAL A 130 20.13 0.90 -2.56
CA VAL A 130 20.46 0.65 -3.96
C VAL A 130 19.13 0.45 -4.69
N TYR A 131 18.87 1.26 -5.71
CA TYR A 131 17.60 1.21 -6.42
C TYR A 131 17.63 0.23 -7.59
N MET A 132 16.60 -0.60 -7.71
CA MET A 132 16.29 -1.33 -8.93
C MET A 132 15.43 -0.45 -9.85
N ASP A 133 15.71 -0.53 -11.15
CA ASP A 133 14.88 0.12 -12.16
C ASP A 133 13.51 -0.57 -12.21
N CYS A 134 12.45 0.22 -12.17
CA CYS A 134 11.08 -0.24 -12.37
C CYS A 134 10.70 -0.10 -13.83
N GLN A 135 10.08 -1.12 -14.40
CA GLN A 135 9.53 -1.08 -15.75
C GLN A 135 8.15 -0.41 -15.75
N PHE A 136 7.81 0.20 -16.89
CA PHE A 136 6.51 0.86 -17.08
C PHE A 136 5.79 0.29 -18.28
N ASP A 137 4.46 0.29 -18.22
CA ASP A 137 3.61 0.06 -19.36
C ASP A 137 3.26 1.39 -20.01
N ASP A 138 3.68 1.58 -21.27
CA ASP A 138 3.49 2.85 -22.00
C ASP A 138 2.03 3.12 -22.36
N ARG A 139 1.22 2.07 -22.55
CA ARG A 139 -0.20 2.21 -22.87
C ARG A 139 -1.01 2.69 -21.68
N TRP A 140 -0.75 2.07 -20.53
CA TRP A 140 -1.48 2.37 -19.29
C TRP A 140 -0.78 3.44 -18.44
N GLY A 141 0.49 3.77 -18.71
CA GLY A 141 1.26 4.76 -17.94
C GLY A 141 1.47 4.35 -16.48
N ILE A 142 1.56 3.06 -16.21
CA ILE A 142 1.69 2.51 -14.85
C ILE A 142 3.01 1.74 -14.67
N PRO A 143 3.56 1.68 -13.45
CA PRO A 143 4.65 0.77 -13.16
C PRO A 143 4.17 -0.69 -13.23
N ILE A 144 4.98 -1.53 -13.84
CA ILE A 144 4.77 -2.98 -13.91
C ILE A 144 5.78 -3.79 -13.10
N GLY A 145 6.52 -3.11 -12.22
CA GLY A 145 7.45 -3.74 -11.30
C GLY A 145 8.85 -3.93 -11.86
N VAL A 146 9.66 -4.68 -11.12
CA VAL A 146 11.05 -4.98 -11.43
C VAL A 146 11.12 -6.30 -12.18
N SER A 147 11.85 -6.36 -13.31
CA SER A 147 12.10 -7.64 -13.98
C SER A 147 13.02 -8.55 -13.17
N VAL A 148 12.91 -9.86 -13.39
CA VAL A 148 13.84 -10.84 -12.78
C VAL A 148 15.29 -10.53 -13.17
N GLU A 149 15.51 -10.15 -14.43
CA GLU A 149 16.82 -9.82 -14.98
C GLU A 149 17.41 -8.59 -14.29
N ASP A 150 16.63 -7.52 -14.08
CA ASP A 150 17.10 -6.31 -13.40
C ASP A 150 17.37 -6.58 -11.91
N ALA A 151 16.53 -7.39 -11.26
CA ALA A 151 16.76 -7.80 -9.88
C ALA A 151 18.07 -8.59 -9.74
N ILE A 152 18.29 -9.60 -10.60
CA ILE A 152 19.54 -10.39 -10.61
C ILE A 152 20.75 -9.50 -10.88
N LYS A 153 20.68 -8.65 -11.91
CA LYS A 153 21.76 -7.72 -12.26
C LYS A 153 22.13 -6.80 -11.10
N THR A 154 21.12 -6.27 -10.40
CA THR A 154 21.35 -5.40 -9.24
C THR A 154 21.95 -6.16 -8.06
N MET A 155 21.45 -7.37 -7.76
CA MET A 155 22.01 -8.23 -6.73
C MET A 155 23.46 -8.63 -7.02
N ASP A 156 23.80 -8.93 -8.29
CA ASP A 156 25.16 -9.28 -8.69
C ASP A 156 26.13 -8.09 -8.63
N ALA A 157 25.61 -6.87 -8.89
CA ALA A 157 26.40 -5.64 -8.76
C ALA A 157 26.63 -5.21 -7.31
N HIS A 158 25.79 -5.69 -6.36
CA HIS A 158 25.81 -5.32 -4.95
C HIS A 158 25.79 -6.56 -4.03
N PRO A 159 26.83 -7.41 -4.10
CA PRO A 159 26.89 -8.63 -3.29
C PRO A 159 26.99 -8.36 -1.78
N GLU A 160 27.33 -7.12 -1.38
CA GLU A 160 27.33 -6.66 0.00
C GLU A 160 25.95 -6.41 0.58
N ALA A 161 24.90 -6.36 -0.26
CA ALA A 161 23.55 -6.09 0.18
C ALA A 161 23.03 -7.22 1.10
N LYS A 162 22.43 -6.82 2.23
CA LYS A 162 21.89 -7.75 3.24
C LYS A 162 20.48 -8.20 2.89
N ALA A 163 19.72 -7.34 2.21
CA ALA A 163 18.32 -7.58 1.90
C ALA A 163 17.93 -6.99 0.56
N ILE A 164 16.89 -7.57 -0.02
CA ILE A 164 16.13 -7.01 -1.11
C ILE A 164 14.67 -6.78 -0.66
N LEU A 165 14.11 -5.62 -0.97
CA LEU A 165 12.70 -5.31 -0.75
C LEU A 165 11.97 -5.32 -2.08
N LEU A 166 10.78 -5.90 -2.10
CA LEU A 166 9.88 -5.96 -3.26
C LEU A 166 8.53 -5.34 -2.90
N VAL A 167 7.84 -4.76 -3.86
CA VAL A 167 6.43 -4.36 -3.77
C VAL A 167 5.62 -5.38 -4.56
N TYR A 168 4.68 -6.09 -3.91
CA TYR A 168 3.97 -7.20 -4.53
C TYR A 168 2.64 -7.55 -3.85
N PRO A 169 1.50 -7.60 -4.59
CA PRO A 169 1.37 -6.93 -5.88
C PRO A 169 1.48 -5.41 -5.71
N ASN A 170 1.78 -4.71 -6.79
CA ASN A 170 1.78 -3.27 -6.74
C ASN A 170 0.34 -2.71 -6.68
N TYR A 171 0.22 -1.38 -6.63
CA TYR A 171 -1.07 -0.71 -6.47
C TYR A 171 -2.09 -1.04 -7.58
N TYR A 172 -1.60 -1.41 -8.77
CA TYR A 172 -2.42 -1.73 -9.94
C TYR A 172 -2.74 -3.23 -10.08
N GLY A 173 -2.32 -4.03 -9.11
CA GLY A 173 -2.51 -5.47 -9.11
C GLY A 173 -1.44 -6.23 -9.89
N VAL A 174 -0.42 -5.55 -10.38
CA VAL A 174 0.65 -6.18 -11.15
C VAL A 174 1.66 -6.84 -10.21
N GLY A 175 1.99 -8.10 -10.48
CA GLY A 175 2.94 -8.88 -9.69
C GLY A 175 4.14 -9.33 -10.52
N VAL A 176 5.33 -9.10 -9.98
CA VAL A 176 6.61 -9.61 -10.50
C VAL A 176 6.70 -11.14 -10.37
N ASP A 177 7.68 -11.80 -11.00
CA ASP A 177 7.98 -13.20 -10.75
C ASP A 177 8.70 -13.36 -9.39
N ILE A 178 7.90 -13.21 -8.32
CA ILE A 178 8.40 -13.19 -6.95
C ILE A 178 9.11 -14.50 -6.59
N VAL A 179 8.62 -15.65 -7.07
CA VAL A 179 9.23 -16.98 -6.78
C VAL A 179 10.66 -17.05 -7.29
N LYS A 180 10.91 -16.55 -8.52
CA LYS A 180 12.26 -16.52 -9.07
C LYS A 180 13.15 -15.53 -8.35
N ILE A 181 12.65 -14.32 -8.05
CA ILE A 181 13.44 -13.29 -7.38
C ILE A 181 13.83 -13.74 -5.97
N VAL A 182 12.90 -14.30 -5.19
CA VAL A 182 13.17 -14.88 -3.85
C VAL A 182 14.26 -15.95 -3.93
N LYS A 183 14.13 -16.89 -4.85
CA LYS A 183 15.12 -17.96 -5.03
C LYS A 183 16.51 -17.42 -5.36
N GLU A 184 16.59 -16.41 -6.22
CA GLU A 184 17.87 -15.79 -6.61
C GLU A 184 18.47 -14.95 -5.48
N ALA A 185 17.66 -14.25 -4.68
CA ALA A 185 18.09 -13.52 -3.49
C ALA A 185 18.64 -14.48 -2.42
N HIS A 186 17.95 -15.58 -2.15
CA HIS A 186 18.38 -16.59 -1.19
C HIS A 186 19.71 -17.28 -1.58
N LYS A 187 19.96 -17.52 -2.88
CA LYS A 187 21.25 -18.05 -3.35
C LYS A 187 22.41 -17.11 -3.02
N ARG A 188 22.16 -15.82 -2.90
CA ARG A 188 23.13 -14.77 -2.57
C ARG A 188 23.17 -14.44 -1.07
N GLY A 189 22.39 -15.18 -0.25
CA GLY A 189 22.32 -14.98 1.21
C GLY A 189 21.54 -13.74 1.64
N MET A 190 20.80 -13.09 0.73
CA MET A 190 19.99 -11.92 1.03
C MET A 190 18.66 -12.30 1.70
N VAL A 191 18.19 -11.47 2.63
CA VAL A 191 16.86 -11.53 3.21
C VAL A 191 15.86 -10.87 2.24
N VAL A 192 14.70 -11.49 2.04
CA VAL A 192 13.65 -10.95 1.16
C VAL A 192 12.53 -10.33 1.99
N LEU A 193 12.36 -9.03 1.84
CA LEU A 193 11.32 -8.22 2.45
C LEU A 193 10.25 -7.90 1.39
N VAL A 194 8.97 -8.05 1.72
CA VAL A 194 7.89 -7.75 0.77
C VAL A 194 6.89 -6.77 1.38
N ASP A 195 6.71 -5.65 0.69
CA ASP A 195 5.55 -4.80 0.88
C ASP A 195 4.38 -5.42 0.10
N GLU A 196 3.59 -6.21 0.79
CA GLU A 196 2.36 -6.85 0.29
C GLU A 196 1.11 -6.16 0.86
N ALA A 197 1.17 -4.83 1.01
CA ALA A 197 0.06 -4.07 1.57
C ALA A 197 -1.27 -4.31 0.84
N HIS A 198 -1.24 -4.70 -0.42
CA HIS A 198 -2.42 -4.99 -1.24
C HIS A 198 -2.74 -6.49 -1.40
N GLY A 199 -2.10 -7.38 -0.64
CA GLY A 199 -2.15 -8.82 -0.86
C GLY A 199 -2.77 -9.73 0.19
N PRO A 200 -3.36 -9.28 1.33
CA PRO A 200 -3.82 -10.19 2.38
C PRO A 200 -4.93 -11.17 1.93
N HIS A 201 -5.58 -10.93 0.81
CA HIS A 201 -6.63 -11.78 0.22
C HIS A 201 -6.09 -12.85 -0.75
N LEU A 202 -4.83 -12.75 -1.19
CA LEU A 202 -4.27 -13.58 -2.25
C LEU A 202 -4.38 -15.09 -1.99
N PRO A 203 -4.10 -15.62 -0.77
CA PRO A 203 -4.12 -17.08 -0.54
C PRO A 203 -5.49 -17.73 -0.69
N PHE A 204 -6.57 -16.96 -0.77
CA PHE A 204 -7.93 -17.47 -0.70
C PHE A 204 -8.57 -17.73 -2.08
N SER A 205 -7.82 -17.56 -3.18
CA SER A 205 -8.27 -17.90 -4.54
C SER A 205 -7.10 -18.31 -5.44
N GLU A 206 -7.24 -19.43 -6.13
CA GLU A 206 -6.26 -19.91 -7.13
C GLU A 206 -6.20 -19.01 -8.39
N ASN A 207 -7.17 -18.13 -8.57
CA ASN A 207 -7.22 -17.15 -9.67
C ASN A 207 -6.45 -15.85 -9.37
N LEU A 208 -5.84 -15.76 -8.19
CA LEU A 208 -5.03 -14.62 -7.76
C LEU A 208 -3.53 -14.99 -7.75
N PRO A 209 -2.64 -13.99 -7.73
CA PRO A 209 -1.21 -14.21 -7.58
C PRO A 209 -0.85 -15.06 -6.36
N VAL A 210 0.26 -15.81 -6.44
CA VAL A 210 0.81 -16.51 -5.28
C VAL A 210 1.19 -15.50 -4.20
N GLU A 211 0.83 -15.76 -2.96
CA GLU A 211 1.14 -14.90 -1.82
C GLU A 211 2.65 -14.98 -1.47
N ALA A 212 3.21 -13.90 -0.93
CA ALA A 212 4.65 -13.75 -0.78
C ALA A 212 5.30 -14.73 0.24
N ILE A 213 4.61 -15.12 1.32
CA ILE A 213 5.09 -16.19 2.23
C ILE A 213 5.15 -17.52 1.49
N ALA A 214 4.10 -17.87 0.75
CA ALA A 214 4.08 -19.09 -0.07
C ALA A 214 5.13 -19.07 -1.17
N ALA A 215 5.52 -17.89 -1.67
CA ALA A 215 6.62 -17.71 -2.62
C ALA A 215 8.01 -17.83 -1.96
N GLY A 216 8.08 -17.90 -0.62
CA GLY A 216 9.32 -18.08 0.14
C GLY A 216 9.95 -16.78 0.66
N ALA A 217 9.25 -15.64 0.64
CA ALA A 217 9.76 -14.39 1.22
C ALA A 217 9.93 -14.52 2.74
N ASP A 218 10.92 -13.84 3.30
CA ASP A 218 11.29 -13.99 4.72
C ASP A 218 10.43 -13.10 5.64
N LEU A 219 10.06 -11.88 5.19
CA LEU A 219 9.17 -10.95 5.91
C LEU A 219 8.18 -10.31 4.94
N VAL A 220 6.91 -10.32 5.30
CA VAL A 220 5.79 -9.84 4.45
C VAL A 220 4.86 -8.95 5.25
N ALA A 221 4.74 -7.68 4.86
CA ALA A 221 3.87 -6.70 5.52
C ALA A 221 2.57 -6.52 4.74
N GLN A 222 1.41 -6.78 5.37
CA GLN A 222 0.09 -6.74 4.74
C GLN A 222 -0.83 -5.73 5.42
N SER A 223 -1.52 -4.89 4.62
CA SER A 223 -2.59 -3.98 5.08
C SER A 223 -3.93 -4.71 5.05
N THR A 224 -4.34 -5.25 6.18
CA THR A 224 -5.59 -6.01 6.28
C THR A 224 -6.82 -5.16 5.97
N HIS A 225 -6.79 -3.89 6.35
CA HIS A 225 -7.89 -2.96 6.12
C HIS A 225 -8.13 -2.59 4.65
N LYS A 226 -7.21 -2.92 3.72
CA LYS A 226 -7.37 -2.54 2.29
C LYS A 226 -8.23 -3.52 1.50
N SER A 227 -8.17 -4.80 1.79
CA SER A 227 -8.86 -5.83 1.00
C SER A 227 -9.70 -6.81 1.81
N VAL A 228 -9.52 -6.83 3.15
CA VAL A 228 -10.28 -7.70 4.06
C VAL A 228 -10.92 -6.92 5.21
N GLY A 229 -11.66 -7.58 6.08
CA GLY A 229 -12.66 -6.97 6.96
C GLY A 229 -12.16 -6.29 8.24
N SER A 230 -10.91 -5.81 8.33
CA SER A 230 -10.42 -5.12 9.52
C SER A 230 -10.57 -3.60 9.45
N LEU A 231 -10.43 -2.93 10.61
CA LEU A 231 -10.53 -1.47 10.69
C LEU A 231 -9.32 -0.77 10.05
N THR A 232 -9.53 0.42 9.51
CA THR A 232 -8.45 1.27 8.98
C THR A 232 -7.30 1.38 9.97
N GLN A 233 -6.05 1.38 9.49
CA GLN A 233 -4.81 1.44 10.27
C GLN A 233 -4.33 0.08 10.80
N THR A 234 -5.13 -0.98 10.69
CA THR A 234 -4.73 -2.33 11.12
C THR A 234 -3.95 -3.07 10.04
N SER A 235 -2.94 -3.81 10.46
CA SER A 235 -2.03 -4.54 9.58
C SER A 235 -1.38 -5.70 10.34
N TRP A 236 -0.79 -6.65 9.63
CA TRP A 236 0.10 -7.65 10.21
C TRP A 236 1.40 -7.79 9.42
N LEU A 237 2.44 -8.19 10.12
CA LEU A 237 3.71 -8.62 9.57
C LEU A 237 3.81 -10.13 9.73
N LEU A 238 4.06 -10.83 8.64
CA LEU A 238 4.30 -12.27 8.62
C LEU A 238 5.80 -12.51 8.47
N GLY A 239 6.31 -13.55 9.11
CA GLY A 239 7.73 -13.89 9.03
C GLY A 239 7.96 -15.38 9.02
N GLN A 240 8.98 -15.84 8.29
CA GLN A 240 9.35 -17.25 8.24
C GLN A 240 10.86 -17.47 8.06
N GLY A 241 11.28 -18.68 8.39
CA GLY A 241 12.64 -19.17 8.19
C GLY A 241 13.67 -18.63 9.19
N ASP A 242 14.90 -19.03 8.98
CA ASP A 242 16.03 -18.80 9.90
C ASP A 242 16.90 -17.57 9.54
N LYS A 243 16.60 -16.90 8.43
CA LYS A 243 17.34 -15.71 7.98
C LYS A 243 16.96 -14.45 8.74
N ILE A 244 15.77 -14.42 9.34
CA ILE A 244 15.28 -13.27 10.11
C ILE A 244 15.77 -13.33 11.56
N ASN A 245 16.10 -12.16 12.12
CA ASN A 245 16.32 -12.04 13.55
C ASN A 245 15.01 -11.66 14.24
N GLN A 246 14.20 -12.65 14.59
CA GLN A 246 12.88 -12.47 15.21
C GLN A 246 12.91 -11.49 16.39
N ARG A 247 13.91 -11.64 17.31
CA ARG A 247 14.03 -10.76 18.46
C ARG A 247 14.22 -9.30 18.05
N ARG A 248 15.07 -9.04 17.05
CA ARG A 248 15.31 -7.67 16.58
C ARG A 248 14.07 -7.12 15.87
N ILE A 249 13.37 -7.92 15.08
CA ILE A 249 12.09 -7.52 14.46
C ILE A 249 11.08 -7.12 15.54
N THR A 250 10.89 -7.96 16.55
CA THR A 250 9.99 -7.66 17.68
C THR A 250 10.36 -6.36 18.38
N GLN A 251 11.65 -6.13 18.65
CA GLN A 251 12.10 -4.88 19.28
C GLN A 251 11.79 -3.65 18.40
N MET A 252 12.04 -3.74 17.09
CA MET A 252 11.73 -2.64 16.17
C MET A 252 10.22 -2.40 16.05
N HIS A 253 9.44 -3.47 16.01
CA HIS A 253 7.99 -3.39 16.04
C HIS A 253 7.49 -2.67 17.32
N GLN A 254 7.97 -3.10 18.51
CA GLN A 254 7.63 -2.47 19.79
C GLN A 254 7.95 -0.96 19.81
N MET A 255 9.10 -0.54 19.25
CA MET A 255 9.49 0.87 19.19
C MET A 255 8.55 1.74 18.35
N LEU A 256 7.82 1.14 17.41
CA LEU A 256 6.95 1.83 16.47
C LEU A 256 5.45 1.70 16.81
N GLN A 257 5.11 0.98 17.88
CA GLN A 257 3.74 0.85 18.36
C GLN A 257 3.53 1.68 19.64
N SER A 258 2.28 2.16 19.80
CA SER A 258 1.88 2.82 21.06
C SER A 258 1.91 1.84 22.23
N THR A 259 2.36 2.30 23.42
CA THR A 259 2.23 1.55 24.68
C THR A 259 0.79 1.52 25.22
N SER A 260 -0.14 2.19 24.54
CA SER A 260 -1.59 2.16 24.81
C SER A 260 -2.31 1.72 23.54
N PRO A 261 -2.17 0.46 23.11
CA PRO A 261 -2.73 0.00 21.86
C PRO A 261 -4.27 0.02 21.93
N ASN A 262 -4.90 0.46 20.82
CA ASN A 262 -6.36 0.42 20.74
C ASN A 262 -6.84 -1.02 20.55
N TYR A 263 -7.57 -1.54 21.56
CA TYR A 263 -8.02 -2.92 21.58
C TYR A 263 -9.12 -3.23 20.56
N ILE A 264 -9.92 -2.25 20.17
CA ILE A 264 -10.91 -2.43 19.09
C ILE A 264 -10.19 -2.71 17.76
N PHE A 265 -9.04 -2.05 17.51
CA PHE A 265 -8.22 -2.32 16.33
C PHE A 265 -7.62 -3.73 16.37
N LEU A 266 -7.06 -4.13 17.51
CA LEU A 266 -6.51 -5.48 17.68
C LEU A 266 -7.59 -6.56 17.54
N ALA A 267 -8.76 -6.34 18.14
CA ALA A 267 -9.90 -7.24 17.99
C ALA A 267 -10.36 -7.36 16.53
N SER A 268 -10.34 -6.24 15.78
CA SER A 268 -10.71 -6.27 14.37
C SER A 268 -9.74 -7.11 13.52
N LEU A 269 -8.46 -7.23 13.91
CA LEU A 269 -7.49 -8.12 13.26
C LEU A 269 -7.82 -9.59 13.52
N ASP A 270 -8.14 -9.95 14.77
CA ASP A 270 -8.55 -11.32 15.12
C ASP A 270 -9.87 -11.71 14.43
N MET A 271 -10.85 -10.80 14.38
CA MET A 271 -12.10 -10.99 13.64
C MET A 271 -11.85 -11.17 12.14
N ALA A 272 -10.99 -10.36 11.54
CA ALA A 272 -10.67 -10.47 10.11
C ALA A 272 -9.93 -11.77 9.79
N ARG A 273 -8.98 -12.20 10.64
CA ARG A 273 -8.33 -13.50 10.51
C ARG A 273 -9.37 -14.64 10.57
N HIS A 274 -10.26 -14.61 11.57
CA HIS A 274 -11.33 -15.61 11.70
C HIS A 274 -12.24 -15.63 10.46
N GLN A 275 -12.68 -14.48 9.97
CA GLN A 275 -13.49 -14.40 8.75
C GLN A 275 -12.77 -15.01 7.54
N LEU A 276 -11.48 -14.73 7.38
CA LEU A 276 -10.70 -15.32 6.29
C LEU A 276 -10.55 -16.83 6.44
N ALA A 277 -10.35 -17.32 7.67
CA ALA A 277 -10.20 -18.74 7.92
C ALA A 277 -11.49 -19.54 7.66
N THR A 278 -12.64 -18.96 7.97
CA THR A 278 -13.95 -19.64 7.89
C THR A 278 -14.67 -19.39 6.56
N GLU A 279 -14.59 -18.18 6.03
CA GLU A 279 -15.36 -17.75 4.86
C GLU A 279 -14.48 -17.24 3.70
N GLY A 280 -13.16 -17.11 3.89
CA GLY A 280 -12.25 -16.41 2.99
C GLY A 280 -12.35 -16.90 1.54
N LYS A 281 -12.35 -18.21 1.32
CA LYS A 281 -12.48 -18.77 -0.04
C LYS A 281 -13.77 -18.35 -0.75
N ALA A 282 -14.90 -18.36 -0.05
CA ALA A 282 -16.18 -17.96 -0.62
C ALA A 282 -16.24 -16.45 -0.89
N LEU A 283 -15.77 -15.65 0.06
CA LEU A 283 -15.74 -14.19 -0.06
C LEU A 283 -14.84 -13.73 -1.20
N ILE A 284 -13.62 -14.27 -1.29
CA ILE A 284 -12.66 -13.87 -2.31
C ILE A 284 -13.05 -14.40 -3.69
N SER A 285 -13.62 -15.62 -3.80
CA SER A 285 -14.18 -16.10 -5.08
C SER A 285 -15.27 -15.16 -5.58
N ARG A 286 -16.19 -14.72 -4.72
CA ARG A 286 -17.22 -13.74 -5.07
C ARG A 286 -16.59 -12.39 -5.49
N THR A 287 -15.56 -11.93 -4.79
CA THR A 287 -14.84 -10.69 -5.12
C THR A 287 -14.23 -10.75 -6.51
N VAL A 288 -13.56 -11.85 -6.83
CA VAL A 288 -13.00 -12.13 -8.18
C VAL A 288 -14.11 -12.14 -9.24
N GLU A 289 -15.20 -12.85 -9.00
CA GLU A 289 -16.35 -12.91 -9.92
C GLU A 289 -16.95 -11.52 -10.19
N LEU A 290 -17.14 -10.71 -9.13
CA LEU A 290 -17.65 -9.33 -9.26
C LEU A 290 -16.68 -8.44 -10.05
N SER A 291 -15.39 -8.59 -9.83
CA SER A 291 -14.37 -7.83 -10.57
C SER A 291 -14.34 -8.19 -12.05
N LEU A 292 -14.39 -9.47 -12.38
CA LEU A 292 -14.45 -9.94 -13.78
C LEU A 292 -15.77 -9.51 -14.46
N TYR A 293 -16.88 -9.58 -13.75
CA TYR A 293 -18.16 -9.09 -14.23
C TYR A 293 -18.12 -7.60 -14.52
N LEU A 294 -17.54 -6.80 -13.60
CA LEU A 294 -17.39 -5.35 -13.79
C LEU A 294 -16.59 -5.05 -15.08
N ARG A 295 -15.43 -5.67 -15.28
CA ARG A 295 -14.63 -5.49 -16.51
C ARG A 295 -15.41 -5.82 -17.76
N HIS A 296 -16.07 -6.98 -17.75
CA HIS A 296 -16.85 -7.44 -18.89
C HIS A 296 -17.95 -6.44 -19.28
N GLU A 297 -18.68 -5.90 -18.32
CA GLU A 297 -19.73 -4.93 -18.59
C GLU A 297 -19.17 -3.55 -18.99
N LEU A 298 -18.11 -3.07 -18.33
CA LEU A 298 -17.47 -1.79 -18.68
C LEU A 298 -16.89 -1.79 -20.10
N ASN A 299 -16.27 -2.88 -20.53
CA ASN A 299 -15.70 -3.00 -21.87
C ASN A 299 -16.75 -3.02 -23.01
N LYS A 300 -18.06 -3.13 -22.67
CA LYS A 300 -19.16 -2.96 -23.64
C LYS A 300 -19.54 -1.49 -23.84
N ILE A 301 -19.13 -0.61 -22.92
CA ILE A 301 -19.50 0.80 -22.95
C ILE A 301 -18.59 1.53 -23.95
N SER A 302 -19.19 2.26 -24.88
CA SER A 302 -18.45 3.00 -25.89
C SER A 302 -17.50 4.02 -25.26
N GLY A 303 -16.23 3.97 -25.63
CA GLY A 303 -15.21 4.91 -25.15
C GLY A 303 -14.63 4.58 -23.75
N ILE A 304 -15.00 3.44 -23.17
CA ILE A 304 -14.46 2.93 -21.91
C ILE A 304 -13.63 1.66 -22.20
N THR A 305 -12.51 1.53 -21.52
CA THR A 305 -11.67 0.32 -21.60
C THR A 305 -11.14 0.00 -20.20
N THR A 306 -11.10 -1.28 -19.83
CA THR A 306 -10.47 -1.73 -18.58
C THR A 306 -9.18 -2.49 -18.88
N MET A 307 -8.16 -2.34 -18.02
CA MET A 307 -6.92 -3.12 -18.14
C MET A 307 -7.19 -4.58 -17.80
N GLU A 308 -6.74 -5.47 -18.67
CA GLU A 308 -6.82 -6.91 -18.49
C GLU A 308 -5.43 -7.57 -18.48
N TYR A 309 -5.32 -8.77 -17.92
CA TYR A 309 -4.05 -9.49 -17.88
C TYR A 309 -3.45 -9.71 -19.27
N ILE A 310 -4.28 -9.94 -20.29
CA ILE A 310 -3.84 -10.11 -21.68
C ILE A 310 -3.06 -8.90 -22.21
N ASP A 311 -3.34 -7.70 -21.70
CA ASP A 311 -2.66 -6.46 -22.13
C ASP A 311 -1.19 -6.43 -21.69
N ILE A 312 -0.85 -7.13 -20.58
CA ILE A 312 0.45 -7.04 -19.92
C ILE A 312 1.18 -8.38 -19.77
N GLN A 313 0.55 -9.51 -20.13
CA GLN A 313 1.05 -10.87 -19.86
C GLN A 313 2.41 -11.22 -20.45
N GLU A 314 2.88 -10.51 -21.49
CA GLU A 314 4.20 -10.75 -22.06
C GLU A 314 5.33 -10.27 -21.13
N ARG A 315 5.02 -9.35 -20.21
CA ARG A 315 5.99 -8.70 -19.32
C ARG A 315 5.70 -8.96 -17.83
N VAL A 316 4.54 -9.49 -17.51
CA VAL A 316 4.03 -9.66 -16.15
C VAL A 316 3.59 -11.10 -15.95
N VAL A 317 4.00 -11.70 -14.84
CA VAL A 317 3.68 -13.11 -14.54
C VAL A 317 2.39 -13.24 -13.74
N ASN A 318 2.11 -12.26 -12.86
CA ASN A 318 1.01 -12.30 -11.92
C ASN A 318 0.15 -11.03 -12.00
N TYR A 319 -1.17 -11.19 -11.90
CA TYR A 319 -2.10 -10.08 -11.93
C TYR A 319 -3.28 -10.29 -10.97
N ASP A 320 -3.42 -9.39 -10.03
CA ASP A 320 -4.57 -9.33 -9.13
C ASP A 320 -5.73 -8.61 -9.83
N CYS A 321 -6.67 -9.40 -10.32
CA CYS A 321 -7.83 -8.89 -11.05
C CYS A 321 -8.82 -8.08 -10.19
N THR A 322 -8.67 -8.03 -8.87
CA THR A 322 -9.53 -7.20 -8.00
C THR A 322 -9.24 -5.71 -8.10
N LYS A 323 -8.10 -5.32 -8.72
CA LYS A 323 -7.70 -3.94 -9.02
C LYS A 323 -8.17 -3.60 -10.43
N VAL A 324 -9.23 -2.79 -10.58
CA VAL A 324 -9.84 -2.48 -11.88
C VAL A 324 -9.47 -1.06 -12.32
N LEU A 325 -8.56 -0.98 -13.29
CA LEU A 325 -8.26 0.27 -14.01
C LEU A 325 -9.33 0.52 -15.07
N ILE A 326 -9.88 1.73 -15.08
CA ILE A 326 -10.93 2.17 -16.02
C ILE A 326 -10.41 3.39 -16.78
N ASP A 327 -10.18 3.23 -18.07
CA ASP A 327 -9.71 4.28 -18.97
C ASP A 327 -10.89 4.91 -19.71
N ALA A 328 -10.97 6.25 -19.69
CA ALA A 328 -11.98 7.04 -20.36
C ALA A 328 -11.36 7.97 -21.45
N LYS A 329 -10.10 7.75 -21.84
CA LYS A 329 -9.37 8.55 -22.82
C LYS A 329 -10.10 8.65 -24.17
N ALA A 330 -10.74 7.58 -24.61
CA ALA A 330 -11.47 7.56 -25.86
C ALA A 330 -12.76 8.43 -25.84
N LEU A 331 -13.21 8.85 -24.66
CA LEU A 331 -14.24 9.87 -24.47
C LEU A 331 -13.67 11.30 -24.50
N GLY A 332 -12.35 11.46 -24.59
CA GLY A 332 -11.66 12.75 -24.48
C GLY A 332 -11.53 13.27 -23.04
N LEU A 333 -11.73 12.41 -22.05
CA LEU A 333 -11.65 12.78 -20.63
C LEU A 333 -10.25 12.50 -20.05
N THR A 334 -9.79 13.43 -19.23
CA THR A 334 -8.71 13.14 -18.27
C THR A 334 -9.26 12.30 -17.11
N GLY A 335 -8.37 11.62 -16.38
CA GLY A 335 -8.80 10.87 -15.18
C GLY A 335 -9.45 11.76 -14.13
N ILE A 336 -8.95 13.01 -13.96
CA ILE A 336 -9.53 14.01 -13.04
C ILE A 336 -10.96 14.40 -13.44
N GLU A 337 -11.19 14.63 -14.74
CA GLU A 337 -12.54 14.95 -15.23
C GLU A 337 -13.48 13.76 -15.07
N PHE A 338 -13.00 12.56 -15.38
CA PHE A 338 -13.78 11.34 -15.22
C PHE A 338 -14.14 11.09 -13.75
N GLU A 339 -13.18 11.23 -12.82
CA GLU A 339 -13.41 11.13 -11.37
C GLU A 339 -14.44 12.16 -10.90
N ARG A 340 -14.33 13.44 -11.35
CA ARG A 340 -15.30 14.47 -11.00
C ARG A 340 -16.72 14.11 -11.45
N MET A 341 -16.87 13.55 -12.65
CA MET A 341 -18.16 13.09 -13.14
C MET A 341 -18.70 11.90 -12.33
N LEU A 342 -17.83 10.97 -11.91
CA LEU A 342 -18.23 9.87 -11.02
C LEU A 342 -18.71 10.38 -9.65
N ARG A 343 -18.07 11.44 -9.10
CA ARG A 343 -18.52 12.09 -7.84
C ARG A 343 -19.93 12.70 -7.95
N GLU A 344 -20.36 13.18 -9.13
CA GLU A 344 -21.75 13.63 -9.34
C GLU A 344 -22.73 12.47 -9.12
N TYR A 345 -22.34 11.24 -9.40
CA TYR A 345 -23.07 10.01 -9.07
C TYR A 345 -22.79 9.49 -7.65
N ARG A 346 -22.07 10.24 -6.79
CA ARG A 346 -21.66 9.83 -5.43
C ARG A 346 -20.77 8.58 -5.41
N ILE A 347 -19.92 8.42 -6.43
CA ILE A 347 -18.93 7.37 -6.53
C ILE A 347 -17.56 7.98 -6.25
N GLU A 348 -16.86 7.42 -5.29
CA GLU A 348 -15.47 7.74 -5.01
C GLU A 348 -14.58 6.58 -5.48
N VAL A 349 -13.47 6.92 -6.11
CA VAL A 349 -12.50 5.95 -6.62
C VAL A 349 -11.26 5.93 -5.75
N GLU A 350 -10.48 4.87 -5.83
CA GLU A 350 -9.27 4.73 -5.02
C GLU A 350 -8.14 5.64 -5.49
N LEU A 351 -7.99 5.80 -6.80
CA LEU A 351 -6.87 6.50 -7.39
C LEU A 351 -7.26 7.13 -8.73
N VAL A 352 -6.66 8.28 -9.02
CA VAL A 352 -6.83 9.01 -10.29
C VAL A 352 -5.45 9.18 -10.95
N GLN A 353 -5.36 8.84 -12.23
CA GLN A 353 -4.18 9.06 -13.09
C GLN A 353 -4.54 9.95 -14.26
N ALA A 354 -3.58 10.18 -15.17
CA ALA A 354 -3.75 11.09 -16.31
C ALA A 354 -5.03 10.81 -17.12
N HIS A 355 -5.35 9.54 -17.40
CA HIS A 355 -6.47 9.15 -18.26
C HIS A 355 -7.38 8.07 -17.68
N HIS A 356 -7.06 7.54 -16.53
CA HIS A 356 -7.82 6.45 -15.92
C HIS A 356 -8.01 6.64 -14.42
N VAL A 357 -8.99 5.94 -13.90
CA VAL A 357 -9.22 5.79 -12.47
C VAL A 357 -9.03 4.33 -12.06
N LEU A 358 -8.65 4.10 -10.82
CA LEU A 358 -8.57 2.78 -10.23
C LEU A 358 -9.71 2.61 -9.22
N VAL A 359 -10.42 1.50 -9.32
CA VAL A 359 -11.34 1.03 -8.28
C VAL A 359 -10.86 -0.30 -7.70
N LEU A 360 -11.00 -0.47 -6.40
CA LEU A 360 -10.68 -1.70 -5.68
C LEU A 360 -11.97 -2.47 -5.44
N ILE A 361 -12.01 -3.73 -5.86
CA ILE A 361 -13.13 -4.62 -5.55
C ILE A 361 -12.70 -5.52 -4.40
N THR A 362 -13.47 -5.49 -3.32
CA THR A 362 -13.11 -6.16 -2.05
C THR A 362 -14.26 -7.02 -1.55
N ILE A 363 -14.06 -7.65 -0.39
CA ILE A 363 -15.10 -8.48 0.24
C ILE A 363 -16.38 -7.70 0.60
N GLY A 364 -16.27 -6.37 0.72
CA GLY A 364 -17.40 -5.48 1.03
C GLY A 364 -18.29 -5.14 -0.16
N ASP A 365 -17.84 -5.44 -1.39
CA ASP A 365 -18.60 -5.12 -2.58
C ASP A 365 -19.74 -6.10 -2.84
N THR A 366 -20.81 -5.57 -3.41
CA THR A 366 -22.01 -6.32 -3.77
C THR A 366 -22.32 -6.17 -5.26
N LYS A 367 -23.19 -7.03 -5.78
CA LYS A 367 -23.65 -6.91 -7.17
C LYS A 367 -24.35 -5.57 -7.41
N GLU A 368 -25.01 -5.04 -6.41
CA GLU A 368 -25.71 -3.75 -6.44
C GLU A 368 -24.70 -2.59 -6.59
N SER A 369 -23.60 -2.57 -5.79
CA SER A 369 -22.55 -1.55 -5.89
C SER A 369 -21.88 -1.58 -7.28
N ILE A 370 -21.56 -2.76 -7.77
CA ILE A 370 -20.98 -2.96 -9.11
C ILE A 370 -21.93 -2.50 -10.21
N THR A 371 -23.22 -2.86 -10.12
CA THR A 371 -24.23 -2.46 -11.11
C THR A 371 -24.39 -0.93 -11.12
N PHE A 372 -24.37 -0.31 -9.95
CA PHE A 372 -24.47 1.14 -9.83
C PHE A 372 -23.28 1.85 -10.51
N LEU A 373 -22.06 1.37 -10.31
CA LEU A 373 -20.86 1.88 -10.99
C LEU A 373 -20.98 1.75 -12.52
N ILE A 374 -21.41 0.58 -13.02
CA ILE A 374 -21.60 0.35 -14.45
C ILE A 374 -22.63 1.36 -15.04
N GLN A 375 -23.76 1.56 -14.37
CA GLN A 375 -24.82 2.49 -14.81
C GLN A 375 -24.30 3.95 -14.85
N ALA A 376 -23.53 4.36 -13.85
CA ALA A 376 -22.94 5.70 -13.81
C ALA A 376 -21.95 5.91 -14.97
N VAL A 377 -21.06 4.95 -15.21
CA VAL A 377 -20.11 5.01 -16.33
C VAL A 377 -20.82 5.03 -17.69
N GLN A 378 -21.89 4.23 -17.85
CA GLN A 378 -22.73 4.26 -19.06
C GLN A 378 -23.35 5.64 -19.26
N ALA A 379 -23.94 6.23 -18.23
CA ALA A 379 -24.58 7.55 -18.32
C ALA A 379 -23.56 8.66 -18.66
N ILE A 380 -22.34 8.59 -18.12
CA ILE A 380 -21.23 9.50 -18.44
C ILE A 380 -20.87 9.36 -19.92
N SER A 381 -20.65 8.14 -20.39
CA SER A 381 -20.34 7.86 -21.80
C SER A 381 -21.42 8.41 -22.74
N ASP A 382 -22.70 8.12 -22.46
CA ASP A 382 -23.81 8.59 -23.25
C ASP A 382 -23.88 10.12 -23.30
N THR A 383 -23.68 10.79 -22.18
CA THR A 383 -23.70 12.26 -22.08
C THR A 383 -22.60 12.87 -22.95
N ILE A 384 -21.36 12.37 -22.86
CA ILE A 384 -20.22 12.88 -23.62
C ILE A 384 -20.42 12.63 -25.12
N LEU A 385 -20.84 11.43 -25.52
CA LEU A 385 -21.03 11.07 -26.92
C LEU A 385 -22.20 11.85 -27.57
N HIS A 386 -23.27 12.14 -26.81
CA HIS A 386 -24.35 13.00 -27.30
C HIS A 386 -23.91 14.45 -27.47
N THR A 387 -23.18 14.99 -26.51
CA THR A 387 -22.66 16.37 -26.54
C THR A 387 -21.68 16.56 -27.72
N SER A 388 -20.80 15.59 -27.95
CA SER A 388 -19.81 15.62 -29.05
C SER A 388 -20.45 15.51 -30.44
N LYS A 389 -21.59 14.85 -30.59
CA LYS A 389 -22.38 14.79 -31.83
C LYS A 389 -23.06 16.13 -32.17
N VAL A 390 -23.37 16.95 -31.16
CA VAL A 390 -24.00 18.26 -31.30
C VAL A 390 -22.97 19.37 -31.61
N ALA A 391 -21.75 19.22 -31.07
CA ALA A 391 -20.60 20.10 -31.34
C ALA A 391 -19.77 19.54 -32.49
N ASN A 392 -20.12 19.88 -33.74
CA ASN A 392 -19.32 19.52 -34.91
C ASN A 392 -17.85 19.92 -34.74
N SER A 393 -16.97 18.93 -34.84
CA SER A 393 -15.53 19.03 -35.19
C SER A 393 -14.69 19.98 -34.32
N ASN A 394 -13.87 19.42 -33.42
CA ASN A 394 -12.51 19.88 -33.06
C ASN A 394 -11.93 19.16 -31.83
N VAL A 395 -12.52 18.06 -31.38
CA VAL A 395 -12.09 17.37 -30.12
C VAL A 395 -10.87 16.45 -30.35
N VAL A 396 -10.52 16.13 -31.60
CA VAL A 396 -9.47 15.14 -31.92
C VAL A 396 -8.04 15.70 -31.85
N GLU A 397 -7.84 17.02 -31.97
CA GLU A 397 -6.48 17.60 -32.04
C GLU A 397 -5.76 17.79 -30.68
N ASN A 398 -6.48 17.74 -29.54
CA ASN A 398 -5.85 17.92 -28.22
C ASN A 398 -5.30 16.63 -27.58
N THR A 399 -5.61 15.46 -28.12
CA THR A 399 -5.18 14.18 -27.54
C THR A 399 -3.74 13.79 -27.89
N GLU A 400 -3.16 14.30 -28.97
CA GLU A 400 -1.76 14.00 -29.33
C GLU A 400 -0.73 14.67 -28.39
N ASN A 401 -1.05 15.81 -27.80
CA ASN A 401 -0.18 16.46 -26.83
C ASN A 401 -0.23 15.83 -25.45
N LEU A 402 -1.29 15.09 -25.11
CA LEU A 402 -1.45 14.34 -23.87
C LEU A 402 -0.76 12.97 -23.92
N SER A 403 -0.44 12.45 -25.12
CA SER A 403 0.25 11.15 -25.30
C SER A 403 1.75 11.20 -25.00
N LYS A 404 2.33 12.38 -24.73
CA LYS A 404 3.74 12.55 -24.33
C LYS A 404 3.94 12.58 -22.81
N ASP A 405 2.90 12.32 -22.02
CA ASP A 405 2.99 12.28 -20.56
C ASP A 405 3.35 10.88 -20.01
N SER A 406 4.20 10.16 -20.74
CA SER A 406 5.02 9.11 -20.14
C SER A 406 6.17 9.77 -19.37
N SER A 407 5.86 10.58 -18.38
CA SER A 407 6.85 11.02 -17.43
C SER A 407 7.21 9.80 -16.56
N LEU A 408 8.11 8.98 -17.08
CA LEU A 408 8.76 7.93 -16.32
C LEU A 408 9.27 8.53 -15.02
N LEU A 409 9.08 7.81 -13.93
CA LEU A 409 9.66 8.21 -12.65
C LEU A 409 11.14 8.54 -12.85
N PRO A 410 11.64 9.68 -12.34
CA PRO A 410 13.03 10.03 -12.46
C PRO A 410 13.93 8.95 -11.83
N LYS A 411 15.04 8.63 -12.50
CA LYS A 411 16.04 7.74 -11.92
C LYS A 411 16.69 8.41 -10.71
N PRO A 412 16.72 7.75 -9.54
CA PRO A 412 17.32 8.32 -8.35
C PRO A 412 18.85 8.38 -8.49
N ILE A 413 19.44 9.49 -8.02
CA ILE A 413 20.89 9.66 -7.90
C ILE A 413 21.16 9.92 -6.43
N VAL A 414 21.46 8.88 -5.67
CA VAL A 414 21.76 8.99 -4.24
C VAL A 414 23.14 9.62 -4.05
N ARG A 415 23.21 10.77 -3.35
CA ARG A 415 24.43 11.49 -3.00
C ARG A 415 24.78 11.37 -1.54
N VAL A 416 23.75 11.38 -0.69
CA VAL A 416 23.87 11.28 0.76
C VAL A 416 22.84 10.24 1.23
N THR A 417 23.16 9.45 2.25
CA THR A 417 22.19 8.50 2.81
C THR A 417 20.97 9.24 3.35
N PRO A 418 19.76 8.69 3.25
CA PRO A 418 18.54 9.37 3.70
C PRO A 418 18.63 9.88 5.14
N ARG A 419 19.22 9.12 6.07
CA ARG A 419 19.44 9.55 7.46
C ARG A 419 20.36 10.77 7.54
N ASN A 420 21.52 10.71 6.90
CA ASN A 420 22.48 11.81 6.96
C ASN A 420 21.91 13.09 6.35
N ALA A 421 21.17 12.97 5.26
CA ALA A 421 20.51 14.11 4.63
C ALA A 421 19.38 14.68 5.51
N MET A 422 18.62 13.82 6.22
CA MET A 422 17.55 14.26 7.11
C MET A 422 18.07 15.12 8.28
N TYR A 423 19.27 14.83 8.79
CA TYR A 423 19.89 15.55 9.91
C TYR A 423 20.89 16.63 9.48
N ALA A 424 21.17 16.79 8.18
CA ALA A 424 22.03 17.84 7.66
C ALA A 424 21.36 19.22 7.74
N ASN A 425 22.15 20.29 7.71
CA ASN A 425 21.62 21.63 7.54
C ASN A 425 20.96 21.78 6.18
N ARG A 426 19.83 22.45 6.15
CA ARG A 426 19.00 22.62 4.94
C ARG A 426 18.71 24.10 4.73
N GLU A 427 18.49 24.46 3.47
CA GLU A 427 18.01 25.77 3.06
C GLU A 427 16.89 25.63 2.04
N GLN A 428 16.01 26.59 1.99
CA GLN A 428 14.92 26.63 1.02
C GLN A 428 15.35 27.49 -0.17
N VAL A 429 15.21 26.93 -1.38
CA VAL A 429 15.58 27.61 -2.62
C VAL A 429 14.40 27.59 -3.61
N PRO A 430 14.29 28.56 -4.52
CA PRO A 430 13.34 28.46 -5.63
C PRO A 430 13.53 27.15 -6.40
N LEU A 431 12.43 26.47 -6.79
CA LEU A 431 12.50 25.19 -7.48
C LEU A 431 13.42 25.21 -8.72
N ARG A 432 13.38 26.31 -9.48
CA ARG A 432 14.24 26.51 -10.68
C ARG A 432 15.75 26.55 -10.37
N ASP A 433 16.10 26.92 -9.13
CA ASP A 433 17.49 27.06 -8.69
C ASP A 433 18.00 25.79 -7.98
N ALA A 434 17.16 24.75 -7.90
CA ALA A 434 17.45 23.50 -7.21
C ALA A 434 18.18 22.45 -8.09
N LEU A 435 18.42 22.74 -9.36
CA LEU A 435 19.09 21.80 -10.26
C LEU A 435 20.49 21.41 -9.73
N HIS A 436 20.73 20.09 -9.68
CA HIS A 436 21.95 19.46 -9.15
C HIS A 436 22.19 19.65 -7.64
N ARG A 437 21.28 20.30 -6.93
CA ARG A 437 21.31 20.34 -5.45
C ARG A 437 20.84 18.98 -4.90
N ILE A 438 21.18 18.71 -3.66
CA ILE A 438 20.76 17.49 -2.95
C ILE A 438 19.45 17.78 -2.21
N ALA A 439 18.42 16.98 -2.46
CA ALA A 439 17.10 17.15 -1.85
C ALA A 439 17.17 17.03 -0.32
N GLY A 440 16.62 18.02 0.37
CA GLY A 440 16.45 18.07 1.83
C GLY A 440 15.08 17.57 2.28
N GLU A 441 14.18 17.28 1.35
CA GLU A 441 12.84 16.75 1.62
C GLU A 441 12.50 15.66 0.60
N THR A 442 11.45 14.88 0.89
CA THR A 442 10.93 13.86 -0.02
C THR A 442 9.64 14.34 -0.66
N ILE A 443 9.60 14.38 -1.98
CA ILE A 443 8.42 14.77 -2.75
C ILE A 443 7.84 13.54 -3.44
N ALA A 444 6.59 13.26 -3.16
CA ALA A 444 5.81 12.21 -3.82
C ALA A 444 4.49 12.76 -4.32
N TYR A 445 3.85 12.06 -5.21
CA TYR A 445 2.46 12.33 -5.60
C TYR A 445 1.60 11.15 -5.15
N TYR A 446 0.54 11.44 -4.42
CA TYR A 446 -0.34 10.42 -3.87
C TYR A 446 -1.73 10.49 -4.53
N PRO A 447 -2.34 9.36 -4.80
CA PRO A 447 -1.81 8.01 -4.81
C PRO A 447 -0.86 7.75 -6.00
N PRO A 448 0.03 6.76 -5.97
CA PRO A 448 0.28 5.75 -4.93
C PRO A 448 1.31 6.14 -3.86
N GLY A 449 1.84 7.36 -3.89
CA GLY A 449 2.81 7.82 -2.90
C GLY A 449 4.26 7.43 -3.20
N ILE A 450 4.58 7.22 -4.47
CA ILE A 450 5.94 6.94 -4.95
C ILE A 450 6.73 8.25 -4.99
N PRO A 451 7.89 8.34 -4.35
CA PRO A 451 8.73 9.54 -4.40
C PRO A 451 9.25 9.81 -5.82
N CYS A 452 9.09 11.04 -6.33
CA CYS A 452 9.81 11.48 -7.52
C CYS A 452 11.24 11.93 -7.18
N VAL A 453 11.46 12.41 -5.97
CA VAL A 453 12.76 12.64 -5.35
C VAL A 453 12.67 12.36 -3.86
N ALA A 454 13.65 11.69 -3.30
CA ALA A 454 13.76 11.43 -1.87
C ALA A 454 14.89 12.24 -1.23
N VAL A 455 14.80 12.43 0.07
CA VAL A 455 15.84 13.10 0.86
C VAL A 455 17.21 12.43 0.63
N GLY A 456 18.25 13.23 0.28
CA GLY A 456 19.58 12.76 -0.02
C GLY A 456 19.86 12.42 -1.50
N GLU A 457 18.83 12.50 -2.36
CA GLU A 457 18.98 12.35 -3.81
C GLU A 457 19.31 13.69 -4.48
N GLU A 458 19.99 13.63 -5.62
CA GLU A 458 20.22 14.80 -6.47
C GLU A 458 18.94 15.19 -7.21
N ILE A 459 18.62 16.46 -7.20
CA ILE A 459 17.53 17.03 -8.00
C ILE A 459 18.04 17.20 -9.43
N SER A 460 17.83 16.17 -10.25
CA SER A 460 18.23 16.16 -11.65
C SER A 460 17.26 16.95 -12.53
N SER A 461 17.65 17.21 -13.79
CA SER A 461 16.76 17.84 -14.77
C SER A 461 15.47 17.03 -15.00
N SER A 462 15.54 15.69 -14.94
CA SER A 462 14.37 14.83 -15.06
C SER A 462 13.43 14.96 -13.86
N VAL A 463 13.95 15.17 -12.65
CA VAL A 463 13.14 15.44 -11.43
C VAL A 463 12.39 16.76 -11.57
N LEU A 464 13.09 17.85 -11.98
CA LEU A 464 12.44 19.14 -12.17
C LEU A 464 11.35 19.08 -13.25
N GLN A 465 11.64 18.47 -14.39
CA GLN A 465 10.67 18.32 -15.47
C GLN A 465 9.46 17.50 -15.03
N TYR A 466 9.67 16.42 -14.27
CA TYR A 466 8.57 15.60 -13.72
C TYR A 466 7.67 16.43 -12.79
N ILE A 467 8.26 17.21 -11.88
CA ILE A 467 7.53 18.08 -10.97
C ILE A 467 6.72 19.13 -11.73
N GLU A 468 7.33 19.80 -12.71
CA GLU A 468 6.66 20.83 -13.52
C GLU A 468 5.49 20.25 -14.32
N ASN A 469 5.66 19.06 -14.91
CA ASN A 469 4.59 18.36 -15.64
C ASN A 469 3.42 18.03 -14.68
N ARG A 470 3.70 17.52 -13.48
CA ARG A 470 2.66 17.21 -12.50
C ARG A 470 1.91 18.46 -12.01
N LYS A 471 2.64 19.56 -11.78
CA LYS A 471 2.02 20.87 -11.47
C LYS A 471 1.08 21.33 -12.61
N ALA A 472 1.53 21.25 -13.85
CA ALA A 472 0.73 21.64 -15.02
C ALA A 472 -0.56 20.82 -15.17
N LEU A 473 -0.55 19.56 -14.74
CA LEU A 473 -1.72 18.66 -14.73
C LEU A 473 -2.61 18.83 -13.48
N GLY A 474 -2.23 19.71 -12.55
CA GLY A 474 -3.02 20.00 -11.34
C GLY A 474 -2.84 18.98 -10.22
N TYR A 475 -1.81 18.13 -10.27
CA TYR A 475 -1.50 17.22 -9.16
C TYR A 475 -0.91 17.98 -7.97
N VAL A 476 -1.38 17.63 -6.77
CA VAL A 476 -0.89 18.18 -5.51
C VAL A 476 0.23 17.28 -4.97
N PRO A 477 1.42 17.83 -4.63
CA PRO A 477 2.49 17.04 -4.06
C PRO A 477 2.17 16.60 -2.64
N ASN A 478 2.80 15.52 -2.21
CA ASN A 478 2.77 15.02 -0.84
C ASN A 478 4.19 14.94 -0.29
N GLY A 479 4.38 15.40 0.95
CA GLY A 479 5.68 15.40 1.62
C GLY A 479 6.51 16.67 1.36
N ALA A 480 6.12 17.53 0.42
CA ALA A 480 6.70 18.86 0.25
C ALA A 480 6.22 19.79 1.37
N ASP A 481 7.12 20.64 1.88
CA ASP A 481 6.79 21.69 2.82
C ASP A 481 6.00 22.81 2.12
N ASP A 482 6.44 23.22 0.93
CA ASP A 482 5.69 24.10 0.03
C ASP A 482 4.84 23.30 -0.94
N MET A 483 3.54 23.19 -0.67
CA MET A 483 2.58 22.48 -1.51
C MET A 483 2.41 23.08 -2.92
N THR A 484 2.86 24.31 -3.14
CA THR A 484 2.86 24.94 -4.47
C THR A 484 4.10 24.59 -5.28
N LEU A 485 5.14 24.05 -4.61
CA LEU A 485 6.45 23.77 -5.19
C LEU A 485 7.04 24.98 -5.94
N GLU A 486 6.84 26.20 -5.42
CA GLU A 486 7.60 27.38 -5.85
C GLU A 486 9.01 27.33 -5.25
N THR A 487 9.12 26.70 -4.08
CA THR A 487 10.36 26.47 -3.37
C THR A 487 10.52 25.01 -2.95
N ILE A 488 11.75 24.57 -2.71
CA ILE A 488 12.11 23.23 -2.27
C ILE A 488 13.26 23.28 -1.26
N TRP A 489 13.23 22.40 -0.26
CA TRP A 489 14.35 22.24 0.66
C TRP A 489 15.48 21.45 0.02
N VAL A 490 16.70 21.97 0.15
CA VAL A 490 17.95 21.33 -0.29
C VAL A 490 18.97 21.34 0.83
N LEU A 491 19.97 20.46 0.77
CA LEU A 491 21.08 20.51 1.73
C LEU A 491 21.92 21.77 1.49
N GLN A 492 22.40 22.40 2.58
CA GLN A 492 23.39 23.47 2.48
C GLN A 492 24.70 22.91 1.93
N GLU A 493 25.38 23.70 1.08
CA GLU A 493 26.70 23.37 0.55
C GLU A 493 27.81 23.50 1.60
#